data_65290049e9e595e8b06c1ff17a3d0314
#
_entry.id   65290049e9e595e8b06c1ff17a3d0314
#
_cell.length_a   1.000
_cell.length_b   1.000
_cell.length_c   1.000
_cell.angle_alpha   90.00
_cell.angle_beta   90.00
_cell.angle_gamma   90.00
#
_symmetry.space_group_name_H-M   'P 1'
#
loop_
_entity.id
_entity.type
_entity.pdbx_description
1 polymer ?
#
loop_
_entity_poly.entity_id
_entity_poly.type
_entity_poly.pdbx_seq_one_letter_code
_entity_poly.pdbx_strand_id
1 'polypeptide(L)'
;MSAPTILLTPTILLTLGRLPKGLDVARSFAAAGCRVVVAEPFSRHLVGASRAVAKSVVVRPPSLGKRAYLEDLARVVREEGVDWVIPISEETMHVTFLRELLPDHVTIFTPPPAALLKLYDKHGFTHLCAEYGVRAPETHRLGTPEAKALAAAHKVVVKPLHSCAGRGVRVLEAGAPLPADDVPCVVQRFVEGQIFSSCAIAREGRILGNILYRGAMFQGSVAIVFERVEDQRLTDWITRFVAASGHTGFISFDLIQDAAGEVWGIECNPRTTSGIHFFDNPTIARAVLEGAPATPRAERRLQQFYSVLTALSGVMFRRGYFAVLRQLLGTKDVTFDASDPMPALTMIWTTWPIIRLAMRKGVPFGEVATLDVGWFEGEEAP
;
A
#
# COMPACT_ATOMS: atom_id res chain seq x y z
N MET A 1 48.73 -5.06 6.49
CA MET A 1 47.84 -4.94 5.35
C MET A 1 46.55 -5.62 5.76
N SER A 2 45.49 -4.84 6.11
CA SER A 2 44.19 -5.38 6.43
C SER A 2 43.56 -5.93 5.14
N ALA A 3 43.03 -7.16 5.20
CA ALA A 3 42.31 -7.75 4.10
C ALA A 3 41.15 -6.82 3.69
N PRO A 4 40.84 -6.67 2.39
CA PRO A 4 39.67 -5.91 1.98
C PRO A 4 38.44 -6.57 2.57
N THR A 5 37.69 -5.83 3.40
CA THR A 5 36.36 -6.22 3.81
C THR A 5 35.50 -6.24 2.54
N ILE A 6 35.21 -7.43 2.01
CA ILE A 6 34.24 -7.59 0.95
C ILE A 6 32.92 -7.18 1.60
N LEU A 7 32.46 -5.94 1.34
CA LEU A 7 31.12 -5.51 1.64
C LEU A 7 30.18 -6.38 0.78
N LEU A 8 29.65 -7.44 1.38
CA LEU A 8 28.63 -8.27 0.74
C LEU A 8 27.44 -7.37 0.42
N THR A 9 27.17 -7.22 -0.87
CA THR A 9 26.01 -6.46 -1.36
C THR A 9 24.73 -7.17 -0.90
N PRO A 10 23.87 -6.55 -0.10
CA PRO A 10 22.66 -7.21 0.40
C PRO A 10 21.76 -7.66 -0.74
N THR A 11 21.19 -8.86 -0.60
CA THR A 11 20.14 -9.37 -1.49
C THR A 11 18.78 -9.06 -0.90
N ILE A 12 17.94 -8.36 -1.67
CA ILE A 12 16.62 -7.89 -1.27
C ILE A 12 15.56 -8.67 -2.02
N LEU A 13 14.58 -9.22 -1.30
CA LEU A 13 13.38 -9.83 -1.89
C LEU A 13 12.20 -8.87 -1.78
N LEU A 14 11.68 -8.41 -2.92
CA LEU A 14 10.38 -7.74 -3.00
C LEU A 14 9.29 -8.78 -3.24
N THR A 15 8.19 -8.73 -2.49
CA THR A 15 7.17 -9.79 -2.51
C THR A 15 5.98 -9.51 -3.44
N LEU A 16 6.03 -8.40 -4.21
CA LEU A 16 5.07 -8.08 -5.26
C LEU A 16 5.70 -7.20 -6.35
N GLY A 17 5.49 -7.56 -7.61
CA GLY A 17 6.11 -6.86 -8.75
C GLY A 17 5.15 -6.24 -9.76
N ARG A 18 3.84 -6.44 -9.63
CA ARG A 18 2.85 -5.96 -10.61
C ARG A 18 2.46 -4.50 -10.47
N LEU A 19 2.72 -3.88 -9.31
CA LEU A 19 2.30 -2.51 -9.00
C LEU A 19 3.44 -1.50 -9.17
N PRO A 20 3.16 -0.26 -9.65
CA PRO A 20 4.17 0.79 -9.86
C PRO A 20 4.99 1.12 -8.61
N LYS A 21 4.38 1.07 -7.43
CA LYS A 21 5.06 1.33 -6.16
C LYS A 21 6.22 0.36 -5.87
N GLY A 22 6.15 -0.88 -6.33
CA GLY A 22 7.27 -1.81 -6.28
C GLY A 22 8.46 -1.40 -7.16
N LEU A 23 8.21 -0.64 -8.23
CA LEU A 23 9.24 -0.17 -9.14
C LEU A 23 10.15 0.87 -8.48
N ASP A 24 9.58 1.86 -7.75
CA ASP A 24 10.39 2.85 -7.02
C ASP A 24 11.23 2.17 -5.93
N VAL A 25 10.66 1.20 -5.21
CA VAL A 25 11.39 0.43 -4.20
C VAL A 25 12.53 -0.35 -4.85
N ALA A 26 12.27 -1.08 -5.95
CA ALA A 26 13.31 -1.83 -6.67
C ALA A 26 14.44 -0.92 -7.16
N ARG A 27 14.10 0.21 -7.79
CA ARG A 27 15.08 1.20 -8.27
C ARG A 27 15.91 1.77 -7.13
N SER A 28 15.29 2.02 -5.97
CA SER A 28 15.98 2.52 -4.79
C SER A 28 17.03 1.55 -4.28
N PHE A 29 16.66 0.29 -4.07
CA PHE A 29 17.62 -0.72 -3.60
C PHE A 29 18.72 -0.99 -4.60
N ALA A 30 18.41 -1.06 -5.90
CA ALA A 30 19.43 -1.21 -6.93
C ALA A 30 20.39 -0.01 -6.98
N ALA A 31 19.90 1.23 -6.83
CA ALA A 31 20.73 2.43 -6.75
C ALA A 31 21.63 2.45 -5.49
N ALA A 32 21.20 1.80 -4.41
CA ALA A 32 22.01 1.57 -3.21
C ALA A 32 23.00 0.42 -3.35
N GLY A 33 23.11 -0.20 -4.52
CA GLY A 33 24.02 -1.30 -4.81
C GLY A 33 23.48 -2.68 -4.43
N CYS A 34 22.25 -2.81 -3.98
CA CYS A 34 21.68 -4.10 -3.59
C CYS A 34 21.32 -4.97 -4.80
N ARG A 35 21.42 -6.29 -4.63
CA ARG A 35 20.87 -7.26 -5.55
C ARG A 35 19.37 -7.41 -5.30
N VAL A 36 18.51 -7.05 -6.26
CA VAL A 36 17.05 -7.08 -6.11
C VAL A 36 16.47 -8.32 -6.78
N VAL A 37 15.75 -9.13 -6.00
CA VAL A 37 14.94 -10.27 -6.44
C VAL A 37 13.48 -9.93 -6.24
N VAL A 38 12.60 -10.35 -7.15
CA VAL A 38 11.15 -10.12 -7.03
C VAL A 38 10.41 -11.45 -7.06
N ALA A 39 9.59 -11.71 -6.06
CA ALA A 39 8.63 -12.80 -6.05
C ALA A 39 7.25 -12.26 -6.51
N GLU A 40 6.65 -12.87 -7.53
CA GLU A 40 5.38 -12.41 -8.11
C GLU A 40 4.61 -13.61 -8.68
N PRO A 41 3.29 -13.73 -8.41
CA PRO A 41 2.47 -14.77 -9.02
C PRO A 41 2.38 -14.74 -10.56
N PHE A 42 2.57 -13.58 -11.16
CA PHE A 42 2.60 -13.47 -12.63
C PHE A 42 4.02 -13.58 -13.17
N SER A 43 4.21 -14.41 -14.19
CA SER A 43 5.51 -14.57 -14.89
C SER A 43 5.96 -13.29 -15.63
N ARG A 44 5.02 -12.41 -15.95
CA ARG A 44 5.29 -11.09 -16.55
C ARG A 44 4.65 -10.02 -15.69
N HIS A 45 5.46 -9.08 -15.21
CA HIS A 45 5.00 -8.02 -14.33
C HIS A 45 5.87 -6.77 -14.50
N LEU A 46 5.32 -5.62 -14.09
CA LEU A 46 5.92 -4.31 -14.33
C LEU A 46 7.36 -4.19 -13.79
N VAL A 47 7.55 -4.55 -12.52
CA VAL A 47 8.85 -4.41 -11.83
C VAL A 47 9.91 -5.33 -12.46
N GLY A 48 9.52 -6.54 -12.89
CA GLY A 48 10.43 -7.49 -13.55
C GLY A 48 10.95 -7.04 -14.91
N ALA A 49 10.33 -6.02 -15.53
CA ALA A 49 10.83 -5.41 -16.75
C ALA A 49 11.95 -4.38 -16.50
N SER A 50 12.16 -3.99 -15.25
CA SER A 50 13.18 -3.01 -14.85
C SER A 50 14.57 -3.62 -14.80
N ARG A 51 15.58 -2.86 -15.28
CA ARG A 51 16.99 -3.22 -15.10
C ARG A 51 17.45 -3.22 -13.65
N ALA A 52 16.65 -2.65 -12.74
CA ALA A 52 16.91 -2.69 -11.30
C ALA A 52 16.74 -4.10 -10.69
N VAL A 53 16.08 -5.01 -11.41
CA VAL A 53 15.76 -6.36 -10.94
C VAL A 53 16.74 -7.36 -11.52
N ALA A 54 17.48 -8.04 -10.64
CA ALA A 54 18.41 -9.08 -11.03
C ALA A 54 17.71 -10.40 -11.40
N LYS A 55 16.59 -10.72 -10.72
CA LYS A 55 15.82 -11.95 -10.96
C LYS A 55 14.35 -11.78 -10.54
N SER A 56 13.44 -12.34 -11.34
CA SER A 56 12.04 -12.52 -10.98
C SER A 56 11.75 -14.01 -10.81
N VAL A 57 11.04 -14.36 -9.74
CA VAL A 57 10.66 -15.74 -9.41
C VAL A 57 9.15 -15.83 -9.30
N VAL A 58 8.56 -16.80 -9.99
CA VAL A 58 7.13 -17.06 -9.90
C VAL A 58 6.84 -17.85 -8.62
N VAL A 59 5.84 -17.36 -7.86
CA VAL A 59 5.36 -17.99 -6.63
C VAL A 59 3.85 -18.17 -6.71
N ARG A 60 3.29 -19.10 -5.94
CA ARG A 60 1.83 -19.23 -5.81
C ARG A 60 1.25 -17.99 -5.14
N PRO A 61 0.07 -17.48 -5.51
CA PRO A 61 -0.57 -16.42 -4.76
C PRO A 61 -1.18 -16.94 -3.45
N PRO A 62 -1.31 -16.10 -2.40
CA PRO A 62 -1.95 -16.48 -1.12
C PRO A 62 -3.37 -17.05 -1.30
N SER A 63 -4.12 -16.56 -2.28
CA SER A 63 -5.48 -17.03 -2.59
C SER A 63 -5.57 -18.50 -3.04
N LEU A 64 -4.46 -19.12 -3.42
CA LEU A 64 -4.34 -20.54 -3.74
C LEU A 64 -3.79 -21.39 -2.59
N GLY A 65 -3.51 -20.77 -1.45
CA GLY A 65 -3.00 -21.41 -0.24
C GLY A 65 -1.90 -20.57 0.43
N LYS A 66 -2.23 -20.01 1.57
CA LYS A 66 -1.31 -19.13 2.32
C LYS A 66 -0.02 -19.84 2.71
N ARG A 67 -0.12 -21.03 3.28
CA ARG A 67 1.04 -21.85 3.68
C ARG A 67 1.94 -22.13 2.49
N ALA A 68 1.35 -22.52 1.37
CA ALA A 68 2.07 -22.80 0.14
C ALA A 68 2.79 -21.55 -0.43
N TYR A 69 2.16 -20.36 -0.35
CA TYR A 69 2.78 -19.09 -0.69
C TYR A 69 4.00 -18.79 0.19
N LEU A 70 3.88 -18.95 1.51
CA LEU A 70 4.99 -18.72 2.44
C LEU A 70 6.15 -19.71 2.22
N GLU A 71 5.84 -20.97 1.92
CA GLU A 71 6.84 -21.99 1.59
C GLU A 71 7.59 -21.65 0.30
N ASP A 72 6.89 -21.13 -0.73
CA ASP A 72 7.52 -20.64 -1.95
C ASP A 72 8.45 -19.45 -1.67
N LEU A 73 8.01 -18.47 -0.85
CA LEU A 73 8.87 -17.36 -0.46
C LEU A 73 10.08 -17.83 0.35
N ALA A 74 9.91 -18.72 1.31
CA ALA A 74 11.02 -19.28 2.10
C ALA A 74 12.03 -20.06 1.23
N ARG A 75 11.55 -20.76 0.20
CA ARG A 75 12.39 -21.39 -0.81
C ARG A 75 13.21 -20.34 -1.58
N VAL A 76 12.57 -19.27 -2.07
CA VAL A 76 13.24 -18.17 -2.77
C VAL A 76 14.30 -17.52 -1.88
N VAL A 77 13.98 -17.27 -0.60
CA VAL A 77 14.93 -16.69 0.37
C VAL A 77 16.20 -17.55 0.46
N ARG A 78 16.05 -18.87 0.60
CA ARG A 78 17.19 -19.80 0.70
C ARG A 78 17.99 -19.91 -0.60
N GLU A 79 17.29 -20.05 -1.76
CA GLU A 79 17.93 -20.24 -3.07
C GLU A 79 18.70 -19.01 -3.54
N GLU A 80 18.20 -17.80 -3.20
CA GLU A 80 18.77 -16.54 -3.66
C GLU A 80 19.69 -15.87 -2.62
N GLY A 81 19.83 -16.45 -1.42
CA GLY A 81 20.63 -15.86 -0.33
C GLY A 81 20.11 -14.49 0.07
N VAL A 82 18.80 -14.39 0.34
CA VAL A 82 18.14 -13.12 0.67
C VAL A 82 18.47 -12.69 2.10
N ASP A 83 18.87 -11.43 2.27
CA ASP A 83 19.11 -10.81 3.59
C ASP A 83 17.89 -10.04 4.11
N TRP A 84 17.12 -9.42 3.19
CA TRP A 84 15.96 -8.59 3.53
C TRP A 84 14.75 -8.95 2.69
N VAL A 85 13.61 -9.12 3.35
CA VAL A 85 12.29 -9.27 2.72
C VAL A 85 11.51 -7.97 2.88
N ILE A 86 11.14 -7.35 1.77
CA ILE A 86 10.48 -6.05 1.71
C ILE A 86 9.08 -6.23 1.08
N PRO A 87 8.03 -6.30 1.89
CA PRO A 87 6.67 -6.37 1.36
C PRO A 87 6.23 -5.03 0.78
N ILE A 88 5.42 -5.08 -0.28
CA ILE A 88 5.08 -3.91 -1.09
C ILE A 88 3.61 -3.50 -0.93
N SER A 89 2.67 -4.45 -0.86
CA SER A 89 1.24 -4.14 -0.94
C SER A 89 0.41 -4.98 0.05
N GLU A 90 -0.75 -5.45 -0.41
CA GLU A 90 -1.69 -6.22 0.41
C GLU A 90 -1.11 -7.57 0.87
N GLU A 91 -0.14 -8.13 0.15
CA GLU A 91 0.55 -9.35 0.55
C GLU A 91 1.33 -9.20 1.86
N THR A 92 1.57 -7.97 2.32
CA THR A 92 2.23 -7.69 3.60
C THR A 92 1.58 -8.44 4.76
N MET A 93 0.23 -8.56 4.73
CA MET A 93 -0.53 -9.25 5.76
C MET A 93 -0.23 -10.76 5.84
N HIS A 94 0.19 -11.36 4.72
CA HIS A 94 0.65 -12.75 4.67
C HIS A 94 2.15 -12.86 4.96
N VAL A 95 2.96 -11.97 4.36
CA VAL A 95 4.43 -12.01 4.45
C VAL A 95 4.93 -11.89 5.89
N THR A 96 4.19 -11.19 6.77
CA THR A 96 4.58 -11.07 8.18
C THR A 96 4.69 -12.43 8.90
N PHE A 97 3.96 -13.48 8.45
CA PHE A 97 4.04 -14.84 8.99
C PHE A 97 5.26 -15.63 8.48
N LEU A 98 5.97 -15.11 7.49
CA LEU A 98 7.14 -15.79 6.95
C LEU A 98 8.28 -15.95 7.96
N ARG A 99 8.28 -15.17 9.06
CA ARG A 99 9.30 -15.20 10.13
C ARG A 99 9.56 -16.62 10.67
N GLU A 100 8.53 -17.43 10.79
CA GLU A 100 8.61 -18.79 11.32
C GLU A 100 9.33 -19.78 10.40
N LEU A 101 9.50 -19.40 9.12
CA LEU A 101 10.10 -20.23 8.08
C LEU A 101 11.48 -19.76 7.65
N LEU A 102 11.97 -18.66 8.21
CA LEU A 102 13.24 -18.02 7.81
C LEU A 102 14.34 -18.22 8.84
N PRO A 103 15.60 -18.24 8.39
CA PRO A 103 16.77 -18.14 9.28
C PRO A 103 16.78 -16.79 10.03
N ASP A 104 17.32 -16.76 11.24
CA ASP A 104 17.37 -15.60 12.14
C ASP A 104 18.07 -14.36 11.54
N HIS A 105 19.00 -14.56 10.60
CA HIS A 105 19.72 -13.44 9.97
C HIS A 105 18.87 -12.69 8.93
N VAL A 106 17.76 -13.26 8.47
CA VAL A 106 16.89 -12.63 7.46
C VAL A 106 15.92 -11.65 8.11
N THR A 107 16.00 -10.41 7.69
CA THR A 107 15.10 -9.35 8.20
C THR A 107 13.88 -9.20 7.31
N ILE A 108 12.68 -9.18 7.93
CA ILE A 108 11.43 -8.80 7.25
C ILE A 108 11.07 -7.38 7.70
N PHE A 109 10.93 -6.46 6.75
CA PHE A 109 10.63 -5.06 7.02
C PHE A 109 9.12 -4.84 7.25
N THR A 110 8.61 -5.44 8.31
CA THR A 110 7.22 -5.31 8.79
C THR A 110 7.13 -5.73 10.26
N PRO A 111 6.12 -5.26 11.04
CA PRO A 111 5.93 -5.70 12.41
C PRO A 111 5.52 -7.19 12.48
N PRO A 112 5.51 -7.79 13.68
CA PRO A 112 4.96 -9.13 13.90
C PRO A 112 3.47 -9.23 13.51
N PRO A 113 2.96 -10.45 13.19
CA PRO A 113 1.62 -10.65 12.67
C PRO A 113 0.51 -10.02 13.51
N ALA A 114 0.52 -10.26 14.82
CA ALA A 114 -0.53 -9.75 15.71
C ALA A 114 -0.62 -8.22 15.72
N ALA A 115 0.54 -7.53 15.71
CA ALA A 115 0.58 -6.07 15.65
C ALA A 115 0.13 -5.55 14.28
N LEU A 116 0.58 -6.19 13.20
CA LEU A 116 0.24 -5.79 11.84
C LEU A 116 -1.26 -5.93 11.56
N LEU A 117 -1.86 -7.07 11.91
CA LEU A 117 -3.28 -7.34 11.68
C LEU A 117 -4.17 -6.44 12.53
N LYS A 118 -3.77 -6.09 13.77
CA LYS A 118 -4.49 -5.12 14.61
C LYS A 118 -4.52 -3.72 13.97
N LEU A 119 -3.45 -3.32 13.28
CA LEU A 119 -3.40 -2.05 12.52
C LEU A 119 -4.31 -2.10 11.28
N TYR A 120 -4.40 -3.24 10.60
CA TYR A 120 -5.18 -3.40 9.38
C TYR A 120 -6.69 -3.57 9.65
N ASP A 121 -7.07 -4.15 10.79
CA ASP A 121 -8.45 -4.23 11.28
C ASP A 121 -8.99 -2.82 11.59
N LYS A 122 -10.02 -2.37 10.88
CA LYS A 122 -10.58 -1.00 11.02
C LYS A 122 -11.13 -0.71 12.41
N HIS A 123 -11.66 -1.72 13.11
CA HIS A 123 -12.12 -1.58 14.49
C HIS A 123 -10.92 -1.53 15.46
N GLY A 124 -9.95 -2.45 15.29
CA GLY A 124 -8.71 -2.48 16.06
C GLY A 124 -7.92 -1.18 15.93
N PHE A 125 -7.81 -0.63 14.71
CA PHE A 125 -7.15 0.64 14.46
C PHE A 125 -7.77 1.82 15.23
N THR A 126 -9.10 1.93 15.28
CA THR A 126 -9.75 3.02 16.03
C THR A 126 -9.54 2.92 17.53
N HIS A 127 -9.46 1.70 18.08
CA HIS A 127 -9.06 1.49 19.47
C HIS A 127 -7.60 1.91 19.72
N LEU A 128 -6.69 1.58 18.81
CA LEU A 128 -5.29 2.03 18.88
C LEU A 128 -5.19 3.55 18.81
N CYS A 129 -6.01 4.22 17.99
CA CYS A 129 -6.05 5.69 17.96
C CYS A 129 -6.38 6.29 19.34
N ALA A 130 -7.38 5.73 20.01
CA ALA A 130 -7.76 6.17 21.36
C ALA A 130 -6.63 5.90 22.38
N GLU A 131 -6.04 4.71 22.34
CA GLU A 131 -4.91 4.31 23.19
C GLU A 131 -3.69 5.22 23.02
N TYR A 132 -3.40 5.62 21.76
CA TYR A 132 -2.24 6.48 21.43
C TYR A 132 -2.54 7.99 21.49
N GLY A 133 -3.73 8.36 21.94
CA GLY A 133 -4.12 9.77 22.13
C GLY A 133 -4.24 10.57 20.83
N VAL A 134 -4.61 9.93 19.73
CA VAL A 134 -4.94 10.55 18.44
C VAL A 134 -6.40 10.33 18.10
N ARG A 135 -6.99 11.23 17.30
CA ARG A 135 -8.42 11.16 16.98
C ARG A 135 -8.71 10.15 15.86
N ALA A 136 -9.79 9.39 16.06
CA ALA A 136 -10.48 8.60 15.03
C ALA A 136 -11.98 8.77 15.20
N PRO A 137 -12.79 8.62 14.15
CA PRO A 137 -14.25 8.67 14.29
C PRO A 137 -14.73 7.50 15.15
N GLU A 138 -15.80 7.74 15.92
CA GLU A 138 -16.48 6.69 16.66
C GLU A 138 -16.83 5.51 15.74
N THR A 139 -16.45 4.30 16.14
CA THR A 139 -16.52 3.12 15.28
C THR A 139 -16.92 1.89 16.11
N HIS A 140 -17.94 1.18 15.65
CA HIS A 140 -18.45 -0.04 16.27
C HIS A 140 -18.62 -1.16 15.26
N ARG A 141 -18.57 -2.39 15.71
CA ARG A 141 -18.84 -3.56 14.85
C ARG A 141 -20.32 -3.59 14.46
N LEU A 142 -20.60 -3.83 13.17
CA LEU A 142 -21.97 -4.02 12.69
C LEU A 142 -22.67 -5.12 13.48
N GLY A 143 -23.95 -4.90 13.80
CA GLY A 143 -24.76 -5.83 14.60
C GLY A 143 -24.78 -5.53 16.09
N THR A 144 -23.85 -4.70 16.62
CA THR A 144 -23.85 -4.32 18.03
C THR A 144 -24.93 -3.26 18.35
N PRO A 145 -25.39 -3.17 19.62
CA PRO A 145 -26.30 -2.11 20.06
C PRO A 145 -25.75 -0.71 19.84
N GLU A 146 -24.44 -0.52 20.06
CA GLU A 146 -23.72 0.75 19.90
C GLU A 146 -23.72 1.19 18.43
N ALA A 147 -23.49 0.25 17.49
CA ALA A 147 -23.55 0.54 16.05
C ALA A 147 -24.96 0.99 15.63
N LYS A 148 -26.00 0.36 16.19
CA LYS A 148 -27.40 0.75 15.93
C LYS A 148 -27.70 2.13 16.48
N ALA A 149 -27.25 2.43 17.72
CA ALA A 149 -27.43 3.74 18.34
C ALA A 149 -26.71 4.84 17.56
N LEU A 150 -25.46 4.58 17.12
CA LEU A 150 -24.68 5.51 16.30
C LEU A 150 -25.38 5.84 14.98
N ALA A 151 -25.86 4.80 14.26
CA ALA A 151 -26.54 4.97 12.97
C ALA A 151 -27.93 5.64 13.10
N ALA A 152 -28.62 5.45 14.22
CA ALA A 152 -29.87 6.13 14.48
C ALA A 152 -29.68 7.63 14.72
N ALA A 153 -28.59 8.04 15.36
CA ALA A 153 -28.31 9.42 15.75
C ALA A 153 -27.49 10.21 14.72
N HIS A 154 -26.68 9.54 13.90
CA HIS A 154 -25.70 10.19 13.04
C HIS A 154 -25.65 9.58 11.64
N LYS A 155 -25.21 10.39 10.67
CA LYS A 155 -24.72 9.91 9.38
C LYS A 155 -23.50 9.03 9.59
N VAL A 156 -23.46 7.85 8.96
CA VAL A 156 -22.42 6.84 9.18
C VAL A 156 -21.88 6.27 7.88
N VAL A 157 -20.71 5.67 7.98
CA VAL A 157 -20.07 4.87 6.91
C VAL A 157 -20.07 3.42 7.38
N VAL A 158 -20.66 2.53 6.60
CA VAL A 158 -20.56 1.07 6.77
C VAL A 158 -19.49 0.57 5.82
N LYS A 159 -18.53 -0.18 6.34
CA LYS A 159 -17.41 -0.70 5.54
C LYS A 159 -16.93 -2.06 6.08
N PRO A 160 -16.50 -2.99 5.19
CA PRO A 160 -15.92 -4.26 5.64
C PRO A 160 -14.71 -4.03 6.55
N LEU A 161 -14.55 -4.92 7.53
CA LEU A 161 -13.48 -4.84 8.51
C LEU A 161 -12.10 -4.86 7.86
N HIS A 162 -11.92 -5.78 6.91
CA HIS A 162 -10.73 -5.89 6.06
C HIS A 162 -11.12 -5.65 4.59
N SER A 163 -10.70 -4.55 4.01
CA SER A 163 -10.95 -4.22 2.61
C SER A 163 -9.97 -3.18 2.11
N CYS A 164 -9.77 -3.11 0.80
CA CYS A 164 -8.94 -2.11 0.14
C CYS A 164 -9.72 -1.43 -1.00
N ALA A 165 -9.24 -0.28 -1.45
CA ALA A 165 -9.77 0.47 -2.59
C ALA A 165 -11.26 0.87 -2.46
N GLY A 166 -11.76 1.10 -1.24
CA GLY A 166 -13.14 1.51 -1.00
C GLY A 166 -14.20 0.44 -1.28
N ARG A 167 -13.82 -0.82 -1.42
CA ARG A 167 -14.73 -1.92 -1.69
C ARG A 167 -15.73 -2.10 -0.55
N GLY A 168 -17.04 -2.17 -0.90
CA GLY A 168 -18.11 -2.42 0.05
C GLY A 168 -18.44 -1.24 0.96
N VAL A 169 -17.88 -0.06 0.73
CA VAL A 169 -18.16 1.16 1.52
C VAL A 169 -19.54 1.72 1.15
N ARG A 170 -20.36 1.97 2.16
CA ARG A 170 -21.69 2.56 2.04
C ARG A 170 -21.83 3.73 3.01
N VAL A 171 -22.32 4.85 2.54
CA VAL A 171 -22.66 6.02 3.36
C VAL A 171 -24.17 6.00 3.59
N LEU A 172 -24.58 6.10 4.84
CA LEU A 172 -25.98 6.08 5.27
C LEU A 172 -26.31 7.35 6.05
N GLU A 173 -27.44 7.95 5.75
CA GLU A 173 -27.98 9.09 6.52
C GLU A 173 -28.48 8.62 7.89
N ALA A 174 -28.56 9.54 8.85
CA ALA A 174 -29.06 9.25 10.21
C ALA A 174 -30.45 8.60 10.18
N GLY A 175 -30.62 7.53 10.92
CA GLY A 175 -31.86 6.75 10.99
C GLY A 175 -32.08 5.78 9.83
N ALA A 176 -31.19 5.74 8.82
CA ALA A 176 -31.30 4.75 7.76
C ALA A 176 -31.02 3.33 8.29
N PRO A 177 -31.74 2.31 7.76
CA PRO A 177 -31.53 0.94 8.22
C PRO A 177 -30.11 0.46 7.91
N LEU A 178 -29.47 -0.17 8.89
CA LEU A 178 -28.18 -0.82 8.70
C LEU A 178 -28.36 -2.07 7.81
N PRO A 179 -27.40 -2.33 6.90
CA PRO A 179 -27.48 -3.52 6.06
C PRO A 179 -27.30 -4.80 6.89
N ALA A 180 -27.88 -5.88 6.38
CA ALA A 180 -27.52 -7.23 6.77
C ALA A 180 -26.36 -7.67 5.87
N ASP A 181 -25.16 -7.74 6.41
CA ASP A 181 -23.97 -8.15 5.64
C ASP A 181 -23.51 -9.53 6.07
N ASP A 182 -23.16 -10.35 5.08
CA ASP A 182 -22.58 -11.70 5.30
C ASP A 182 -21.08 -11.63 5.70
N VAL A 183 -20.46 -10.47 5.55
CA VAL A 183 -19.07 -10.21 5.95
C VAL A 183 -19.02 -9.26 7.13
N PRO A 184 -18.11 -9.47 8.09
CA PRO A 184 -17.92 -8.56 9.22
C PRO A 184 -17.62 -7.13 8.77
N CYS A 185 -18.43 -6.18 9.23
CA CYS A 185 -18.33 -4.76 8.92
C CYS A 185 -18.19 -3.91 10.17
N VAL A 186 -17.72 -2.69 9.98
CA VAL A 186 -17.80 -1.61 10.98
C VAL A 186 -18.80 -0.54 10.54
N VAL A 187 -19.44 0.08 11.53
CA VAL A 187 -20.23 1.30 11.42
C VAL A 187 -19.40 2.41 12.04
N GLN A 188 -18.98 3.36 11.23
CA GLN A 188 -18.13 4.48 11.63
C GLN A 188 -18.89 5.80 11.44
N ARG A 189 -18.79 6.69 12.42
CA ARG A 189 -19.36 8.04 12.29
C ARG A 189 -18.78 8.74 11.07
N PHE A 190 -19.64 9.31 10.23
CA PHE A 190 -19.21 10.10 9.08
C PHE A 190 -18.56 11.40 9.56
N VAL A 191 -17.39 11.69 9.05
CA VAL A 191 -16.67 12.96 9.26
C VAL A 191 -16.64 13.70 7.93
N GLU A 192 -17.15 14.93 7.93
CA GLU A 192 -17.06 15.81 6.79
C GLU A 192 -15.72 16.53 6.77
N GLY A 193 -15.04 16.55 5.64
CA GLY A 193 -13.74 17.20 5.53
C GLY A 193 -12.96 16.80 4.29
N GLN A 194 -11.74 17.26 4.22
CA GLN A 194 -10.82 16.94 3.15
C GLN A 194 -10.06 15.65 3.44
N ILE A 195 -10.05 14.73 2.48
CA ILE A 195 -9.36 13.44 2.59
C ILE A 195 -7.90 13.62 2.16
N PHE A 196 -7.02 13.08 2.98
CA PHE A 196 -5.58 12.96 2.72
C PHE A 196 -5.14 11.52 2.93
N SER A 197 -4.11 11.14 2.19
CA SER A 197 -3.42 9.88 2.40
C SER A 197 -1.96 10.16 2.77
N SER A 198 -1.35 9.21 3.47
CA SER A 198 0.08 9.27 3.78
C SER A 198 0.83 8.04 3.30
N CYS A 199 2.15 8.13 3.30
CA CYS A 199 3.04 6.99 3.19
C CYS A 199 4.30 7.30 4.00
N ALA A 200 4.54 6.54 5.05
CA ALA A 200 5.70 6.71 5.90
C ALA A 200 6.60 5.48 5.87
N ILE A 201 7.89 5.72 6.07
CA ILE A 201 8.93 4.73 6.36
C ILE A 201 9.27 4.91 7.83
N ALA A 202 9.08 3.86 8.63
CA ALA A 202 9.31 3.92 10.07
C ALA A 202 10.22 2.79 10.54
N ARG A 203 10.95 3.03 11.61
CA ARG A 203 11.78 2.04 12.31
C ARG A 203 11.69 2.28 13.81
N GLU A 204 11.23 1.28 14.55
CA GLU A 204 11.10 1.32 16.01
C GLU A 204 10.34 2.57 16.51
N GLY A 205 9.21 2.88 15.86
CA GLY A 205 8.40 4.05 16.19
C GLY A 205 8.95 5.40 15.71
N ARG A 206 10.13 5.44 15.10
CA ARG A 206 10.72 6.67 14.54
C ARG A 206 10.41 6.77 13.05
N ILE A 207 9.80 7.88 12.64
CA ILE A 207 9.59 8.19 11.22
C ILE A 207 10.93 8.59 10.59
N LEU A 208 11.30 7.90 9.53
CA LEU A 208 12.47 8.17 8.70
C LEU A 208 12.11 9.03 7.48
N GLY A 209 10.86 8.98 7.05
CA GLY A 209 10.29 9.83 6.01
C GLY A 209 8.79 9.69 6.00
N ASN A 210 8.08 10.79 5.73
CA ASN A 210 6.63 10.82 5.61
C ASN A 210 6.21 11.69 4.43
N ILE A 211 5.37 11.17 3.58
CA ILE A 211 4.73 11.86 2.47
C ILE A 211 3.24 11.98 2.76
N LEU A 212 2.74 13.21 2.74
CA LEU A 212 1.30 13.50 2.70
C LEU A 212 0.91 13.82 1.26
N TYR A 213 -0.21 13.27 0.81
CA TYR A 213 -0.70 13.50 -0.54
C TYR A 213 -2.23 13.38 -0.62
N ARG A 214 -2.77 13.86 -1.73
CA ARG A 214 -4.19 13.70 -2.09
C ARG A 214 -4.34 13.29 -3.53
N GLY A 215 -5.47 12.68 -3.87
CA GLY A 215 -5.86 12.49 -5.26
C GLY A 215 -6.20 13.84 -5.90
N ALA A 216 -5.56 14.15 -7.04
CA ALA A 216 -5.83 15.36 -7.81
C ALA A 216 -6.68 15.08 -9.05
N MET A 217 -6.71 13.83 -9.52
CA MET A 217 -7.57 13.35 -10.59
C MET A 217 -7.95 11.89 -10.32
N PHE A 218 -9.21 11.57 -10.58
CA PHE A 218 -9.77 10.26 -10.30
C PHE A 218 -10.35 9.61 -11.56
N GLN A 219 -10.26 8.28 -11.60
CA GLN A 219 -11.01 7.43 -12.52
C GLN A 219 -11.83 6.44 -11.70
N GLY A 220 -13.15 6.64 -11.66
CA GLY A 220 -13.98 5.97 -10.67
C GLY A 220 -13.54 6.33 -9.27
N SER A 221 -13.29 5.34 -8.43
CA SER A 221 -12.77 5.51 -7.06
C SER A 221 -11.24 5.59 -6.97
N VAL A 222 -10.51 5.34 -8.08
CA VAL A 222 -9.04 5.26 -8.07
C VAL A 222 -8.43 6.58 -8.51
N ALA A 223 -7.56 7.14 -7.68
CA ALA A 223 -6.77 8.31 -8.05
C ALA A 223 -5.68 7.91 -9.07
N ILE A 224 -5.57 8.68 -10.16
CA ILE A 224 -4.58 8.49 -11.23
C ILE A 224 -3.53 9.60 -11.27
N VAL A 225 -3.84 10.77 -10.70
CA VAL A 225 -2.89 11.85 -10.45
C VAL A 225 -2.91 12.15 -8.97
N PHE A 226 -1.73 12.27 -8.40
CA PHE A 226 -1.51 12.56 -6.99
C PHE A 226 -0.80 13.90 -6.84
N GLU A 227 -1.10 14.59 -5.76
CA GLU A 227 -0.46 15.85 -5.39
C GLU A 227 0.06 15.75 -3.96
N ARG A 228 1.38 15.95 -3.80
CA ARG A 228 2.01 16.04 -2.48
C ARG A 228 1.62 17.33 -1.80
N VAL A 229 1.24 17.22 -0.54
CA VAL A 229 0.86 18.33 0.32
C VAL A 229 1.75 18.40 1.56
N GLU A 230 1.75 19.53 2.24
CA GLU A 230 2.45 19.74 3.49
C GLU A 230 1.45 20.29 4.50
N ASP A 231 1.25 19.58 5.60
CA ASP A 231 0.38 20.00 6.70
C ASP A 231 0.95 19.47 8.02
N GLN A 232 1.21 20.40 8.96
CA GLN A 232 1.83 20.06 10.23
C GLN A 232 0.90 19.25 11.15
N ARG A 233 -0.42 19.53 11.14
CA ARG A 233 -1.38 18.81 11.99
C ARG A 233 -1.51 17.36 11.58
N LEU A 234 -1.55 17.09 10.26
CA LEU A 234 -1.54 15.73 9.71
C LEU A 234 -0.22 15.02 10.07
N THR A 235 0.90 15.72 9.95
CA THR A 235 2.22 15.17 10.29
C THR A 235 2.33 14.85 11.79
N ASP A 236 1.83 15.72 12.67
CA ASP A 236 1.84 15.51 14.11
C ASP A 236 0.98 14.32 14.53
N TRP A 237 -0.20 14.15 13.88
CA TRP A 237 -1.07 13.01 14.11
C TRP A 237 -0.33 11.69 13.79
N ILE A 238 0.28 11.61 12.58
CA ILE A 238 1.01 10.43 12.11
C ILE A 238 2.22 10.15 13.01
N THR A 239 2.99 11.18 13.35
CA THR A 239 4.19 11.05 14.19
C THR A 239 3.85 10.48 15.56
N ARG A 240 2.78 11.00 16.18
CA ARG A 240 2.30 10.51 17.49
C ARG A 240 1.86 9.06 17.42
N PHE A 241 1.06 8.70 16.40
CA PHE A 241 0.60 7.33 16.23
C PHE A 241 1.77 6.36 16.02
N VAL A 242 2.69 6.68 15.11
CA VAL A 242 3.83 5.82 14.78
C VAL A 242 4.76 5.66 15.98
N ALA A 243 5.02 6.74 16.72
CA ALA A 243 5.86 6.70 17.92
C ALA A 243 5.26 5.78 18.99
N ALA A 244 3.94 5.90 19.27
CA ALA A 244 3.27 5.10 20.27
C ALA A 244 3.15 3.62 19.87
N SER A 245 3.02 3.33 18.56
CA SER A 245 2.91 1.95 18.05
C SER A 245 4.23 1.18 18.01
N GLY A 246 5.38 1.85 18.10
CA GLY A 246 6.69 1.21 17.91
C GLY A 246 6.91 0.62 16.52
N HIS A 247 6.16 1.06 15.50
CA HIS A 247 6.13 0.45 14.17
C HIS A 247 7.49 0.41 13.49
N THR A 248 7.79 -0.73 12.86
CA THR A 248 8.90 -0.89 11.90
C THR A 248 8.33 -1.40 10.59
N GLY A 249 8.53 -0.67 9.49
CA GLY A 249 8.01 -1.00 8.17
C GLY A 249 7.47 0.21 7.43
N PHE A 250 6.86 -0.05 6.28
CA PHE A 250 6.02 0.94 5.62
C PHE A 250 4.67 1.04 6.33
N ILE A 251 4.18 2.25 6.51
CA ILE A 251 2.87 2.49 7.11
C ILE A 251 2.22 3.70 6.45
N SER A 252 0.94 3.58 6.16
CA SER A 252 0.15 4.60 5.49
C SER A 252 -1.18 4.78 6.20
N PHE A 253 -1.69 6.01 6.21
CA PHE A 253 -2.96 6.34 6.81
C PHE A 253 -3.84 7.08 5.81
N ASP A 254 -5.13 6.82 5.86
CA ASP A 254 -6.13 7.70 5.28
C ASP A 254 -6.70 8.55 6.40
N LEU A 255 -6.63 9.88 6.22
CA LEU A 255 -6.96 10.88 7.20
C LEU A 255 -8.01 11.85 6.66
N ILE A 256 -8.89 12.37 7.52
CA ILE A 256 -9.77 13.48 7.20
C ILE A 256 -9.37 14.67 8.05
N GLN A 257 -9.24 15.84 7.43
CA GLN A 257 -9.16 17.10 8.15
C GLN A 257 -10.49 17.84 7.99
N ASP A 258 -11.16 18.08 9.11
CA ASP A 258 -12.46 18.77 9.14
C ASP A 258 -12.32 20.29 9.00
N ALA A 259 -13.44 21.00 8.97
CA ALA A 259 -13.49 22.46 8.82
C ALA A 259 -12.86 23.21 10.00
N ALA A 260 -12.75 22.58 11.17
CA ALA A 260 -12.04 23.13 12.35
C ALA A 260 -10.52 22.87 12.29
N GLY A 261 -10.08 22.09 11.28
CA GLY A 261 -8.70 21.66 11.12
C GLY A 261 -8.30 20.50 12.04
N GLU A 262 -9.28 19.81 12.65
CA GLU A 262 -9.05 18.61 13.42
C GLU A 262 -8.78 17.41 12.49
N VAL A 263 -7.83 16.56 12.87
CA VAL A 263 -7.39 15.42 12.09
C VAL A 263 -7.98 14.13 12.64
N TRP A 264 -8.61 13.36 11.76
CA TRP A 264 -9.28 12.10 12.06
C TRP A 264 -8.67 10.95 11.24
N GLY A 265 -8.14 9.94 11.91
CA GLY A 265 -7.67 8.72 11.25
C GLY A 265 -8.83 7.81 10.91
N ILE A 266 -9.03 7.50 9.62
CA ILE A 266 -10.15 6.67 9.17
C ILE A 266 -9.75 5.25 8.78
N GLU A 267 -8.47 5.04 8.42
CA GLU A 267 -7.93 3.75 8.05
C GLU A 267 -6.40 3.73 8.18
N CYS A 268 -5.86 2.60 8.61
CA CYS A 268 -4.43 2.31 8.53
C CYS A 268 -4.16 1.26 7.45
N ASN A 269 -3.21 1.57 6.59
CA ASN A 269 -2.67 0.67 5.58
C ASN A 269 -1.20 0.39 5.95
N PRO A 270 -0.87 -0.68 6.72
CA PRO A 270 0.49 -0.94 7.18
C PRO A 270 1.37 -1.53 6.06
N ARG A 271 1.50 -0.80 4.97
CA ARG A 271 2.18 -1.10 3.72
C ARG A 271 2.45 0.15 2.91
N THR A 272 3.12 0.02 1.75
CA THR A 272 3.28 1.16 0.83
C THR A 272 1.95 1.54 0.18
N THR A 273 1.78 2.84 -0.06
CA THR A 273 0.73 3.44 -0.89
C THR A 273 1.35 4.28 -2.00
N SER A 274 0.53 5.00 -2.77
CA SER A 274 1.03 5.84 -3.86
C SER A 274 1.95 6.99 -3.39
N GLY A 275 1.97 7.30 -2.10
CA GLY A 275 2.91 8.26 -1.53
C GLY A 275 4.38 7.86 -1.68
N ILE A 276 4.69 6.55 -1.84
CA ILE A 276 6.06 6.07 -2.05
C ILE A 276 6.72 6.70 -3.26
N HIS A 277 5.93 7.04 -4.29
CA HIS A 277 6.41 7.67 -5.52
C HIS A 277 7.02 9.05 -5.31
N PHE A 278 6.70 9.73 -4.21
CA PHE A 278 7.21 11.06 -3.88
C PHE A 278 8.52 11.06 -3.10
N PHE A 279 9.04 9.91 -2.70
CA PHE A 279 10.38 9.85 -2.13
C PHE A 279 11.44 9.91 -3.24
N ASP A 280 12.56 10.53 -2.94
CA ASP A 280 13.75 10.45 -3.76
C ASP A 280 14.32 9.03 -3.70
N ASN A 281 14.44 8.38 -4.87
CA ASN A 281 14.68 6.94 -4.95
C ASN A 281 15.86 6.45 -4.11
N PRO A 282 17.08 7.05 -4.15
CA PRO A 282 18.20 6.55 -3.36
C PRO A 282 17.94 6.54 -1.85
N THR A 283 17.01 7.37 -1.37
CA THR A 283 16.79 7.56 0.07
C THR A 283 15.89 6.50 0.69
N ILE A 284 15.03 5.82 -0.08
CA ILE A 284 14.15 4.74 0.43
C ILE A 284 15.00 3.58 0.97
N ALA A 285 15.93 3.08 0.16
CA ALA A 285 16.78 1.96 0.55
C ALA A 285 17.64 2.30 1.78
N ARG A 286 18.24 3.50 1.81
CA ARG A 286 19.02 3.96 2.96
C ARG A 286 18.20 4.08 4.24
N ALA A 287 16.94 4.53 4.12
CA ALA A 287 16.04 4.57 5.25
C ALA A 287 15.77 3.16 5.79
N VAL A 288 15.50 2.20 4.92
CA VAL A 288 15.22 0.82 5.32
C VAL A 288 16.44 0.13 5.90
N LEU A 289 17.59 0.22 5.23
CA LEU A 289 18.81 -0.54 5.61
C LEU A 289 19.57 0.13 6.76
N GLU A 290 19.73 1.46 6.70
CA GLU A 290 20.63 2.21 7.58
C GLU A 290 19.88 3.03 8.65
N GLY A 291 18.55 3.19 8.52
CA GLY A 291 17.76 4.09 9.38
C GLY A 291 18.03 5.58 9.09
N ALA A 292 18.56 5.90 7.91
CA ALA A 292 18.80 7.27 7.46
C ALA A 292 17.49 7.97 7.09
N PRO A 293 17.40 9.31 7.13
CA PRO A 293 16.23 10.02 6.68
C PRO A 293 15.93 9.81 5.19
N ALA A 294 14.65 9.54 4.85
CA ALA A 294 14.17 9.55 3.49
C ALA A 294 13.62 10.93 3.13
N THR A 295 14.04 11.46 1.98
CA THR A 295 13.68 12.80 1.54
C THR A 295 12.69 12.77 0.39
N PRO A 296 11.77 13.75 0.33
CA PRO A 296 10.87 13.87 -0.81
C PRO A 296 11.60 14.37 -2.05
N ARG A 297 11.18 13.88 -3.24
CA ARG A 297 11.63 14.43 -4.52
C ARG A 297 11.04 15.81 -4.77
N ALA A 298 11.59 16.53 -5.76
CA ALA A 298 11.17 17.89 -6.08
C ALA A 298 9.73 17.97 -6.62
N GLU A 299 9.30 16.96 -7.36
CA GLU A 299 7.99 16.95 -7.99
C GLU A 299 6.87 16.93 -6.96
N ARG A 300 5.93 17.88 -7.11
CA ARG A 300 4.72 17.96 -6.25
C ARG A 300 3.52 17.23 -6.86
N ARG A 301 3.56 16.91 -8.16
CA ARG A 301 2.51 16.17 -8.87
C ARG A 301 3.09 15.01 -9.64
N LEU A 302 2.48 13.84 -9.50
CA LEU A 302 2.86 12.61 -10.19
C LEU A 302 1.61 11.91 -10.70
N GLN A 303 1.76 11.13 -11.78
CA GLN A 303 0.69 10.31 -12.33
C GLN A 303 1.09 8.84 -12.40
N GLN A 304 0.09 7.99 -12.33
CA GLN A 304 0.22 6.55 -12.59
C GLN A 304 -0.44 6.21 -13.93
N PHE A 305 0.27 6.45 -15.04
CA PHE A 305 -0.27 6.15 -16.38
C PHE A 305 -0.53 4.65 -16.57
N TYR A 306 0.21 3.80 -15.88
CA TYR A 306 -0.05 2.37 -15.81
C TYR A 306 -1.51 2.05 -15.41
N SER A 307 -2.05 2.74 -14.42
CA SER A 307 -3.46 2.60 -14.02
C SER A 307 -4.42 3.12 -15.09
N VAL A 308 -4.04 4.14 -15.86
CA VAL A 308 -4.86 4.68 -16.95
C VAL A 308 -4.95 3.73 -18.12
N LEU A 309 -3.84 3.12 -18.56
CA LEU A 309 -3.86 2.09 -19.62
C LEU A 309 -4.77 0.92 -19.28
N THR A 310 -4.84 0.58 -18.02
CA THR A 310 -5.64 -0.55 -17.54
C THR A 310 -7.11 -0.20 -17.36
N ALA A 311 -7.42 1.09 -17.26
CA ALA A 311 -8.79 1.59 -17.14
C ALA A 311 -9.33 2.19 -18.46
N LEU A 312 -8.63 1.99 -19.57
CA LEU A 312 -8.91 2.60 -20.90
C LEU A 312 -10.34 2.39 -21.40
N SER A 313 -11.06 1.36 -20.98
CA SER A 313 -12.45 1.12 -21.38
C SER A 313 -13.43 2.21 -20.92
N GLY A 314 -13.07 3.04 -19.93
CA GLY A 314 -13.94 4.08 -19.38
C GLY A 314 -13.60 5.52 -19.78
N VAL A 315 -12.37 5.81 -20.24
CA VAL A 315 -11.88 7.18 -20.47
C VAL A 315 -11.94 7.57 -21.95
N MET A 316 -11.67 6.65 -22.86
CA MET A 316 -11.52 6.94 -24.32
C MET A 316 -12.78 7.50 -25.00
N PHE A 317 -13.97 7.38 -24.42
CA PHE A 317 -15.23 7.81 -25.04
C PHE A 317 -15.98 8.89 -24.26
N ARG A 318 -15.37 9.50 -23.23
CA ARG A 318 -16.01 10.57 -22.46
C ARG A 318 -15.70 11.96 -23.00
N ARG A 319 -16.67 12.88 -22.89
CA ARG A 319 -16.45 14.31 -23.15
C ARG A 319 -15.32 14.82 -22.26
N GLY A 320 -14.32 15.50 -22.85
CA GLY A 320 -13.15 16.02 -22.15
C GLY A 320 -11.90 15.12 -22.21
N TYR A 321 -11.93 14.01 -22.94
CA TYR A 321 -10.77 13.11 -23.09
C TYR A 321 -9.45 13.84 -23.43
N PHE A 322 -9.48 14.76 -24.40
CA PHE A 322 -8.28 15.52 -24.79
C PHE A 322 -7.74 16.44 -23.71
N ALA A 323 -8.62 17.02 -22.86
CA ALA A 323 -8.20 17.83 -21.73
C ALA A 323 -7.50 16.98 -20.66
N VAL A 324 -8.07 15.82 -20.36
CA VAL A 324 -7.46 14.80 -19.44
C VAL A 324 -6.12 14.34 -20.00
N LEU A 325 -6.05 13.98 -21.28
CA LEU A 325 -4.81 13.54 -21.92
C LEU A 325 -3.74 14.62 -21.88
N ARG A 326 -4.08 15.88 -22.18
CA ARG A 326 -3.15 17.02 -22.10
C ARG A 326 -2.61 17.23 -20.69
N GLN A 327 -3.46 17.09 -19.68
CA GLN A 327 -3.05 17.20 -18.28
C GLN A 327 -2.11 16.05 -17.88
N LEU A 328 -2.42 14.83 -18.31
CA LEU A 328 -1.57 13.65 -18.06
C LEU A 328 -0.20 13.80 -18.76
N LEU A 329 -0.17 14.22 -20.02
CA LEU A 329 1.09 14.46 -20.75
C LEU A 329 1.97 15.55 -20.10
N GLY A 330 1.38 16.50 -19.38
CA GLY A 330 2.09 17.53 -18.62
C GLY A 330 2.52 17.11 -17.20
N THR A 331 2.15 15.91 -16.74
CA THR A 331 2.47 15.42 -15.40
C THR A 331 3.47 14.26 -15.49
N LYS A 332 4.53 14.29 -14.67
CA LYS A 332 5.55 13.22 -14.67
C LYS A 332 4.94 11.88 -14.30
N ASP A 333 5.19 10.89 -15.14
CA ASP A 333 4.77 9.51 -14.92
C ASP A 333 5.74 8.78 -13.98
N VAL A 334 5.21 7.99 -13.02
CA VAL A 334 6.03 7.23 -12.06
C VAL A 334 6.68 6.00 -12.67
N THR A 335 6.14 5.50 -13.80
CA THR A 335 6.65 4.29 -14.45
C THR A 335 7.82 4.61 -15.36
N PHE A 336 7.76 5.77 -16.05
CA PHE A 336 8.79 6.17 -17.01
C PHE A 336 10.02 6.75 -16.31
N ASP A 337 11.18 6.18 -16.66
CA ASP A 337 12.49 6.71 -16.31
C ASP A 337 13.41 6.53 -17.54
N ALA A 338 14.07 7.62 -17.99
CA ALA A 338 14.94 7.57 -19.16
C ALA A 338 16.14 6.62 -18.96
N SER A 339 16.56 6.43 -17.72
CA SER A 339 17.62 5.49 -17.38
C SER A 339 17.14 4.02 -17.31
N ASP A 340 15.82 3.79 -17.20
CA ASP A 340 15.20 2.47 -17.09
C ASP A 340 13.85 2.48 -17.83
N PRO A 341 13.84 2.57 -19.18
CA PRO A 341 12.63 2.80 -19.97
C PRO A 341 11.76 1.55 -20.14
N MET A 342 12.31 0.35 -19.94
CA MET A 342 11.64 -0.90 -20.26
C MET A 342 10.30 -1.12 -19.52
N PRO A 343 10.13 -0.76 -18.24
CA PRO A 343 8.83 -0.86 -17.58
C PRO A 343 7.72 -0.09 -18.31
N ALA A 344 8.00 1.13 -18.79
CA ALA A 344 7.03 1.91 -19.55
C ALA A 344 6.79 1.35 -20.95
N LEU A 345 7.84 0.96 -21.67
CA LEU A 345 7.75 0.41 -23.03
C LEU A 345 7.03 -0.95 -23.09
N THR A 346 7.16 -1.77 -22.06
CA THR A 346 6.54 -3.10 -21.99
C THR A 346 5.21 -3.11 -21.25
N MET A 347 4.66 -1.96 -20.91
CA MET A 347 3.49 -1.80 -20.06
C MET A 347 2.27 -2.63 -20.52
N ILE A 348 2.01 -2.71 -21.82
CA ILE A 348 0.90 -3.49 -22.37
C ILE A 348 1.07 -4.99 -22.04
N TRP A 349 2.27 -5.52 -22.19
CA TRP A 349 2.56 -6.94 -21.94
C TRP A 349 2.57 -7.28 -20.45
N THR A 350 3.08 -6.38 -19.62
CA THR A 350 3.15 -6.57 -18.16
C THR A 350 1.80 -6.37 -17.48
N THR A 351 0.90 -5.61 -18.10
CA THR A 351 -0.47 -5.40 -17.62
C THR A 351 -1.44 -6.51 -18.08
N TRP A 352 -1.13 -7.18 -19.20
CA TRP A 352 -2.02 -8.17 -19.79
C TRP A 352 -2.47 -9.29 -18.84
N PRO A 353 -1.61 -9.86 -17.96
CA PRO A 353 -2.06 -10.86 -16.97
C PRO A 353 -3.14 -10.33 -16.03
N ILE A 354 -3.04 -9.06 -15.61
CA ILE A 354 -4.01 -8.43 -14.73
C ILE A 354 -5.33 -8.19 -15.48
N ILE A 355 -5.28 -7.68 -16.72
CA ILE A 355 -6.47 -7.49 -17.59
C ILE A 355 -7.18 -8.82 -17.81
N ARG A 356 -6.44 -9.88 -18.12
CA ARG A 356 -7.00 -11.23 -18.30
C ARG A 356 -7.67 -11.75 -17.02
N LEU A 357 -7.09 -11.49 -15.85
CA LEU A 357 -7.68 -11.87 -14.57
C LEU A 357 -8.96 -11.07 -14.30
N ALA A 358 -8.98 -9.75 -14.59
CA ALA A 358 -10.16 -8.89 -14.48
C ALA A 358 -11.32 -9.41 -15.33
N MET A 359 -11.04 -9.71 -16.60
CA MET A 359 -12.05 -10.28 -17.51
C MET A 359 -12.59 -11.64 -17.03
N ARG A 360 -11.73 -12.52 -16.51
CA ARG A 360 -12.13 -13.84 -16.00
C ARG A 360 -12.99 -13.76 -14.73
N LYS A 361 -12.69 -12.78 -13.85
CA LYS A 361 -13.38 -12.61 -12.56
C LYS A 361 -14.59 -11.69 -12.66
N GLY A 362 -14.76 -10.94 -13.76
CA GLY A 362 -15.85 -9.96 -13.91
C GLY A 362 -15.75 -8.78 -12.95
N VAL A 363 -14.54 -8.44 -12.48
CA VAL A 363 -14.31 -7.35 -11.52
C VAL A 363 -13.50 -6.22 -12.15
N PRO A 364 -13.68 -4.97 -11.68
CA PRO A 364 -12.91 -3.82 -12.15
C PRO A 364 -11.40 -4.02 -11.99
N PHE A 365 -10.63 -3.49 -12.93
CA PHE A 365 -9.18 -3.64 -12.95
C PHE A 365 -8.49 -3.20 -11.64
N GLY A 366 -8.90 -2.05 -11.07
CA GLY A 366 -8.30 -1.54 -9.82
C GLY A 366 -8.45 -2.47 -8.63
N GLU A 367 -9.48 -3.32 -8.65
CA GLU A 367 -9.74 -4.29 -7.59
C GLU A 367 -8.97 -5.58 -7.80
N VAL A 368 -8.83 -6.00 -9.08
CA VAL A 368 -8.24 -7.30 -9.40
C VAL A 368 -6.73 -7.34 -9.16
N ALA A 369 -6.07 -6.18 -9.22
CA ALA A 369 -4.62 -6.09 -9.08
C ALA A 369 -4.10 -6.58 -7.70
N THR A 370 -4.98 -6.63 -6.71
CA THR A 370 -4.65 -7.10 -5.35
C THR A 370 -5.55 -8.25 -4.86
N LEU A 371 -6.48 -8.74 -5.70
CA LEU A 371 -7.49 -9.70 -5.29
C LEU A 371 -6.92 -11.06 -4.86
N ASP A 372 -5.85 -11.50 -5.50
CA ASP A 372 -5.19 -12.78 -5.24
C ASP A 372 -4.11 -12.72 -4.15
N VAL A 373 -3.78 -11.52 -3.68
CA VAL A 373 -2.75 -11.26 -2.65
C VAL A 373 -3.27 -10.52 -1.42
N GLY A 374 -4.54 -10.11 -1.42
CA GLY A 374 -5.16 -9.40 -0.31
C GLY A 374 -5.49 -10.33 0.85
N TRP A 375 -5.61 -9.75 2.04
CA TRP A 375 -6.12 -10.40 3.24
C TRP A 375 -7.61 -10.07 3.38
N PHE A 376 -8.46 -11.10 3.48
CA PHE A 376 -9.90 -10.94 3.57
C PHE A 376 -10.44 -11.52 4.89
N GLU A 377 -11.67 -11.12 5.21
CA GLU A 377 -12.36 -11.55 6.41
C GLU A 377 -12.57 -13.09 6.43
N GLY A 378 -12.49 -13.66 7.61
CA GLY A 378 -12.59 -15.12 7.79
C GLY A 378 -11.33 -15.90 7.42
N GLU A 379 -10.26 -15.20 7.03
CA GLU A 379 -8.99 -15.86 6.80
C GLU A 379 -8.27 -16.18 8.12
N GLU A 380 -7.98 -17.45 8.34
CA GLU A 380 -7.14 -17.90 9.46
C GLU A 380 -5.65 -17.62 9.18
N ALA A 381 -4.87 -17.54 10.25
CA ALA A 381 -3.41 -17.53 10.15
C ALA A 381 -2.93 -18.78 9.39
N PRO A 382 -1.88 -18.66 8.58
CA PRO A 382 -1.35 -19.75 7.76
C PRO A 382 -0.72 -20.87 8.59
#